data_43696ca5eb6d04f78d71e414e1d49d77
#
_entry.id   43696ca5eb6d04f78d71e414e1d49d77
#
_cell.length_a   1.000
_cell.length_b   1.000
_cell.length_c   1.000
_cell.angle_alpha   90.00
_cell.angle_beta   90.00
_cell.angle_gamma   90.00
#
_symmetry.space_group_name_H-M   'P 1'
#
loop_
_entity.id
_entity.type
_entity.pdbx_description
1 polymer ?
#
loop_
_entity_poly.entity_id
_entity_poly.type
_entity_poly.pdbx_seq_one_letter_code
_entity_poly.pdbx_strand_id
1 'polypeptide(L)'
;MNRRKFLKNAVLFIPAAGLFRRFLKDAHAKPGNGKYDPKQHLYGMGIDIDKCIGCGLCLEACKTENNLPKEPFFCRTWVERYVIKKDGSVAVNSIEPQDGKSRSKTDEADVLRSFFVPKLCNQCAHPPCVQVCPVGATFATEEGVVLVDSKRCIGCRYCIQACPYGARYLHPETRTADKCTFCYHRIVKGLLPACVEVCPTQARIFGDLRSMASRLVRFTRINRIHVLKPHLNTEPKVYYAQLDGEVR
;
A
#
# COMPACT_ATOMS: atom_id res chain seq x y z
N MET A 1 24.13 -18.30 48.21
CA MET A 1 22.71 -18.18 47.81
C MET A 1 22.16 -19.57 47.57
N ASN A 2 21.17 -20.02 48.38
CA ASN A 2 20.83 -21.47 48.46
C ASN A 2 19.83 -21.84 47.34
N ARG A 3 20.14 -22.84 46.52
CA ARG A 3 19.34 -23.31 45.36
C ARG A 3 17.85 -23.55 45.65
N ARG A 4 17.51 -23.91 46.90
CA ARG A 4 16.11 -24.09 47.34
C ARG A 4 15.31 -22.74 47.47
N LYS A 5 15.96 -21.62 47.74
CA LYS A 5 15.32 -20.30 47.78
C LYS A 5 15.02 -19.77 46.33
N PHE A 6 15.87 -20.11 45.37
CA PHE A 6 15.66 -19.71 43.98
C PHE A 6 14.46 -20.45 43.34
N LEU A 7 14.27 -21.72 43.63
CA LEU A 7 13.12 -22.50 43.13
C LEU A 7 11.77 -22.05 43.75
N LYS A 8 11.73 -21.61 45.00
CA LYS A 8 10.50 -21.09 45.60
C LYS A 8 10.07 -19.76 45.01
N ASN A 9 11.00 -18.91 44.58
CA ASN A 9 10.69 -17.65 43.91
C ASN A 9 10.32 -17.83 42.43
N ALA A 10 10.76 -18.90 41.76
CA ALA A 10 10.40 -19.22 40.36
C ALA A 10 8.92 -19.63 40.21
N VAL A 11 8.31 -20.22 41.24
CA VAL A 11 6.89 -20.65 41.22
C VAL A 11 5.92 -19.46 41.30
N LEU A 12 6.35 -18.31 41.83
CA LEU A 12 5.53 -17.10 41.90
C LEU A 12 5.44 -16.30 40.58
N PHE A 13 6.30 -16.64 39.58
CA PHE A 13 6.28 -15.95 38.27
C PHE A 13 5.34 -16.59 37.22
N ILE A 14 4.81 -17.79 37.47
CA ILE A 14 3.95 -18.51 36.51
C ILE A 14 2.57 -17.82 36.32
N PRO A 15 1.91 -17.25 37.34
CA PRO A 15 0.63 -16.54 37.09
C PRO A 15 0.80 -15.22 36.31
N ALA A 16 1.95 -14.55 36.41
CA ALA A 16 2.21 -13.32 35.66
C ALA A 16 2.33 -13.54 34.14
N ALA A 17 2.90 -14.68 33.72
CA ALA A 17 2.98 -15.03 32.30
C ALA A 17 1.59 -15.31 31.67
N GLY A 18 0.66 -15.86 32.45
CA GLY A 18 -0.73 -16.07 32.03
C GLY A 18 -1.52 -14.75 31.86
N LEU A 19 -1.31 -13.79 32.76
CA LEU A 19 -1.89 -12.44 32.66
C LEU A 19 -1.29 -11.67 31.47
N PHE A 20 0.02 -11.78 31.25
CA PHE A 20 0.70 -11.11 30.14
C PHE A 20 0.27 -11.68 28.76
N ARG A 21 0.03 -12.99 28.68
CA ARG A 21 -0.55 -13.63 27.49
C ARG A 21 -2.01 -13.21 27.23
N ARG A 22 -2.77 -12.90 28.27
CA ARG A 22 -4.12 -12.34 28.15
C ARG A 22 -4.08 -10.89 27.65
N PHE A 23 -3.16 -10.08 28.18
CA PHE A 23 -2.95 -8.69 27.73
C PHE A 23 -2.52 -8.61 26.26
N LEU A 24 -1.66 -9.53 25.79
CA LEU A 24 -1.24 -9.58 24.38
C LEU A 24 -2.35 -10.08 23.43
N LYS A 25 -3.30 -10.89 23.90
CA LYS A 25 -4.48 -11.29 23.11
C LYS A 25 -5.51 -10.17 22.96
N ASP A 26 -5.60 -9.27 23.92
CA ASP A 26 -6.52 -8.13 23.89
C ASP A 26 -5.97 -6.93 23.09
N ALA A 27 -4.67 -6.93 22.75
CA ALA A 27 -4.04 -5.91 21.91
C ALA A 27 -4.31 -6.07 20.41
N HIS A 28 -4.87 -7.21 19.98
CA HIS A 28 -5.45 -7.32 18.64
C HIS A 28 -6.89 -6.81 18.74
N ALA A 29 -7.14 -5.64 18.16
CA ALA A 29 -8.47 -5.07 18.06
C ALA A 29 -9.43 -6.15 17.55
N LYS A 30 -10.35 -6.63 18.41
CA LYS A 30 -11.43 -7.51 17.99
C LYS A 30 -12.19 -6.78 16.90
N PRO A 31 -12.50 -7.42 15.76
CA PRO A 31 -13.44 -6.83 14.83
C PRO A 31 -14.72 -6.52 15.62
N GLY A 32 -15.09 -5.24 15.64
CA GLY A 32 -16.30 -4.80 16.36
C GLY A 32 -17.48 -5.63 15.89
N ASN A 33 -18.31 -6.09 16.82
CA ASN A 33 -19.59 -6.80 16.55
C ASN A 33 -20.63 -5.92 15.83
N GLY A 34 -20.25 -4.73 15.36
CA GLY A 34 -21.07 -3.83 14.57
C GLY A 34 -21.04 -4.21 13.09
N LYS A 35 -22.19 -4.17 12.44
CA LYS A 35 -22.29 -4.30 10.99
C LYS A 35 -21.42 -3.21 10.35
N TYR A 36 -20.52 -3.59 9.40
CA TYR A 36 -19.69 -2.65 8.66
C TYR A 36 -20.55 -1.59 7.98
N ASP A 37 -20.28 -0.31 8.26
CA ASP A 37 -20.96 0.84 7.64
C ASP A 37 -19.95 1.65 6.81
N PRO A 38 -20.03 1.59 5.48
CA PRO A 38 -19.11 2.31 4.58
C PRO A 38 -19.05 3.81 4.85
N LYS A 39 -20.16 4.43 5.26
CA LYS A 39 -20.24 5.89 5.47
C LYS A 39 -19.37 6.40 6.62
N GLN A 40 -19.02 5.53 7.55
CA GLN A 40 -18.19 5.89 8.71
C GLN A 40 -16.69 5.88 8.41
N HIS A 41 -16.28 5.40 7.23
CA HIS A 41 -14.88 5.21 6.87
C HIS A 41 -14.45 6.11 5.71
N LEU A 42 -13.17 6.43 5.66
CA LEU A 42 -12.48 7.03 4.51
C LEU A 42 -11.07 6.46 4.45
N TYR A 43 -10.84 5.54 3.54
CA TYR A 43 -9.57 4.82 3.50
C TYR A 43 -8.49 5.54 2.70
N GLY A 44 -7.26 5.46 3.21
CA GLY A 44 -6.06 5.95 2.56
C GLY A 44 -4.84 5.09 2.87
N MET A 45 -3.72 5.43 2.25
CA MET A 45 -2.43 4.76 2.46
C MET A 45 -1.32 5.78 2.62
N GLY A 46 -0.44 5.56 3.59
CA GLY A 46 0.84 6.26 3.75
C GLY A 46 1.98 5.41 3.23
N ILE A 47 2.97 6.05 2.66
CA ILE A 47 4.22 5.44 2.21
C ILE A 47 5.37 6.24 2.79
N ASP A 48 6.19 5.58 3.60
CA ASP A 48 7.42 6.11 4.17
C ASP A 48 8.59 5.64 3.28
N ILE A 49 9.12 6.57 2.49
CA ILE A 49 10.16 6.26 1.48
C ILE A 49 11.45 5.82 2.15
N ASP A 50 11.84 6.44 3.27
CA ASP A 50 13.07 6.11 3.97
C ASP A 50 13.08 4.68 4.52
N LYS A 51 11.89 4.13 4.79
CA LYS A 51 11.73 2.74 5.25
C LYS A 51 11.67 1.72 4.13
N CYS A 52 11.48 2.14 2.89
CA CYS A 52 11.36 1.19 1.80
C CYS A 52 12.73 0.67 1.36
N ILE A 53 12.97 -0.62 1.53
CA ILE A 53 14.22 -1.30 1.14
C ILE A 53 14.16 -1.95 -0.25
N GLY A 54 13.07 -1.78 -0.99
CA GLY A 54 12.93 -2.32 -2.34
C GLY A 54 12.83 -3.85 -2.43
N CYS A 55 12.46 -4.55 -1.36
CA CYS A 55 12.47 -6.03 -1.30
C CYS A 55 11.45 -6.74 -2.21
N GLY A 56 10.47 -6.02 -2.81
CA GLY A 56 9.48 -6.62 -3.73
C GLY A 56 8.36 -7.44 -3.08
N LEU A 57 8.42 -7.78 -1.79
CA LEU A 57 7.43 -8.63 -1.13
C LEU A 57 5.98 -8.12 -1.27
N CYS A 58 5.79 -6.82 -1.32
CA CYS A 58 4.47 -6.20 -1.51
C CYS A 58 3.88 -6.47 -2.90
N LEU A 59 4.72 -6.68 -3.93
CA LEU A 59 4.30 -7.05 -5.27
C LEU A 59 3.82 -8.49 -5.30
N GLU A 60 4.60 -9.40 -4.72
CA GLU A 60 4.28 -10.82 -4.63
C GLU A 60 3.01 -11.08 -3.82
N ALA A 61 2.91 -10.45 -2.63
CA ALA A 61 1.73 -10.55 -1.80
C ALA A 61 0.47 -10.01 -2.51
N CYS A 62 0.60 -8.94 -3.27
CA CYS A 62 -0.51 -8.39 -4.06
C CYS A 62 -0.93 -9.34 -5.18
N LYS A 63 0.03 -9.96 -5.88
CA LYS A 63 -0.25 -10.94 -6.94
C LYS A 63 -0.96 -12.17 -6.38
N THR A 64 -0.45 -12.73 -5.31
CA THR A 64 -1.02 -13.91 -4.65
C THR A 64 -2.42 -13.62 -4.10
N GLU A 65 -2.60 -12.53 -3.35
CA GLU A 65 -3.88 -12.19 -2.72
C GLU A 65 -4.99 -11.90 -3.72
N ASN A 66 -4.64 -11.32 -4.85
CA ASN A 66 -5.63 -10.88 -5.84
C ASN A 66 -5.66 -11.77 -7.08
N ASN A 67 -4.97 -12.91 -7.06
CA ASN A 67 -4.88 -13.86 -8.17
C ASN A 67 -4.54 -13.17 -9.51
N LEU A 68 -3.48 -12.35 -9.50
CA LEU A 68 -3.06 -11.60 -10.69
C LEU A 68 -2.19 -12.47 -11.61
N PRO A 69 -2.15 -12.16 -12.92
CA PRO A 69 -1.26 -12.81 -13.85
C PRO A 69 0.21 -12.78 -13.38
N LYS A 70 0.95 -13.84 -13.70
CA LYS A 70 2.36 -13.97 -13.24
C LYS A 70 3.30 -13.00 -13.95
N GLU A 71 2.98 -12.60 -15.17
CA GLU A 71 3.80 -11.70 -15.98
C GLU A 71 4.05 -10.38 -15.23
N PRO A 72 5.27 -9.84 -15.31
CA PRO A 72 5.68 -8.65 -14.53
C PRO A 72 4.84 -7.41 -14.79
N PHE A 73 4.37 -7.23 -16.03
CA PHE A 73 3.59 -6.06 -16.46
C PHE A 73 2.22 -5.94 -15.76
N PHE A 74 1.62 -7.07 -15.37
CA PHE A 74 0.30 -7.07 -14.75
C PHE A 74 0.44 -6.99 -13.24
N CYS A 75 0.42 -5.78 -12.72
CA CYS A 75 0.54 -5.53 -11.28
C CYS A 75 -0.39 -4.42 -10.82
N ARG A 76 -0.89 -4.52 -9.59
CA ARG A 76 -1.68 -3.47 -8.92
C ARG A 76 -0.85 -2.55 -8.07
N THR A 77 0.39 -2.93 -7.79
CA THR A 77 1.41 -2.12 -7.10
C THR A 77 2.77 -2.50 -7.65
N TRP A 78 3.70 -1.55 -7.67
CA TRP A 78 5.08 -1.75 -8.09
C TRP A 78 6.00 -0.90 -7.23
N VAL A 79 7.30 -1.12 -7.34
CA VAL A 79 8.31 -0.31 -6.67
C VAL A 79 9.29 0.18 -7.72
N GLU A 80 9.52 1.47 -7.76
CA GLU A 80 10.52 2.09 -8.60
C GLU A 80 11.77 2.40 -7.77
N ARG A 81 12.95 2.09 -8.31
CA ARG A 81 14.22 2.56 -7.80
C ARG A 81 14.61 3.81 -8.56
N TYR A 82 14.73 4.90 -7.85
CA TYR A 82 15.31 6.15 -8.34
C TYR A 82 16.81 6.14 -8.06
N VAL A 83 17.61 6.43 -9.06
CA VAL A 83 19.07 6.55 -8.98
C VAL A 83 19.44 7.92 -9.49
N ILE A 84 19.90 8.78 -8.59
CA ILE A 84 20.40 10.11 -8.91
C ILE A 84 21.90 10.02 -9.05
N LYS A 85 22.41 10.39 -10.21
CA LYS A 85 23.84 10.36 -10.52
C LYS A 85 24.52 11.68 -10.15
N LYS A 86 25.85 11.64 -10.11
CA LYS A 86 26.69 12.81 -9.82
C LYS A 86 26.55 13.94 -10.85
N ASP A 87 26.20 13.61 -12.09
CA ASP A 87 25.92 14.55 -13.18
C ASP A 87 24.51 15.19 -13.10
N GLY A 88 23.73 14.85 -12.08
CA GLY A 88 22.34 15.31 -11.90
C GLY A 88 21.31 14.53 -12.72
N SER A 89 21.71 13.56 -13.54
CA SER A 89 20.75 12.73 -14.28
C SER A 89 20.05 11.74 -13.35
N VAL A 90 18.77 11.44 -13.67
CA VAL A 90 17.93 10.54 -12.88
C VAL A 90 17.57 9.32 -13.72
N ALA A 91 17.94 8.14 -13.25
CA ALA A 91 17.52 6.88 -13.82
C ALA A 91 16.42 6.25 -12.94
N VAL A 92 15.36 5.75 -13.57
CA VAL A 92 14.24 5.10 -12.87
C VAL A 92 14.10 3.67 -13.37
N ASN A 93 14.11 2.72 -12.45
CA ASN A 93 14.03 1.31 -12.74
C ASN A 93 12.94 0.65 -11.89
N SER A 94 12.12 -0.20 -12.50
CA SER A 94 11.15 -1.00 -11.77
C SER A 94 11.79 -2.24 -11.16
N ILE A 95 11.39 -2.59 -9.94
CA ILE A 95 11.79 -3.83 -9.28
C ILE A 95 10.84 -4.94 -9.72
N GLU A 96 11.40 -6.06 -10.16
CA GLU A 96 10.61 -7.24 -10.48
C GLU A 96 10.34 -8.11 -9.24
N PRO A 97 9.16 -8.76 -9.17
CA PRO A 97 8.74 -9.48 -7.97
C PRO A 97 9.65 -10.64 -7.57
N GLN A 98 10.33 -11.28 -8.53
CA GLN A 98 11.03 -12.55 -8.28
C GLN A 98 12.48 -12.40 -7.79
N ASP A 99 13.13 -11.25 -8.03
CA ASP A 99 14.57 -11.14 -7.80
C ASP A 99 14.95 -10.14 -6.72
N GLY A 100 14.04 -9.24 -6.31
CA GLY A 100 14.38 -8.12 -5.41
C GLY A 100 15.49 -7.22 -5.97
N LYS A 101 15.97 -7.52 -7.17
CA LYS A 101 17.07 -6.83 -7.85
C LYS A 101 16.50 -5.85 -8.87
N SER A 102 16.92 -4.62 -8.76
CA SER A 102 16.71 -3.66 -9.84
C SER A 102 17.47 -4.12 -11.09
N ARG A 103 16.82 -4.17 -12.24
CA ARG A 103 17.43 -4.57 -13.52
C ARG A 103 18.43 -3.52 -14.09
N SER A 104 18.68 -2.46 -13.40
CA SER A 104 19.61 -1.44 -13.89
C SER A 104 21.06 -1.85 -13.67
N LYS A 105 21.80 -1.98 -14.75
CA LYS A 105 23.26 -1.90 -14.78
C LYS A 105 23.70 -0.43 -14.62
N THR A 106 23.34 0.20 -13.52
CA THR A 106 23.87 1.53 -13.23
C THR A 106 25.23 1.32 -12.59
N ASP A 107 26.25 1.89 -13.19
CA ASP A 107 27.61 1.87 -12.63
C ASP A 107 27.56 2.53 -11.25
N GLU A 108 27.85 1.78 -10.20
CA GLU A 108 27.73 2.26 -8.81
C GLU A 108 28.67 3.44 -8.53
N ALA A 109 29.74 3.59 -9.32
CA ALA A 109 30.71 4.65 -9.20
C ALA A 109 30.13 6.06 -9.42
N ASP A 110 29.07 6.18 -10.24
CA ASP A 110 28.43 7.45 -10.60
C ASP A 110 27.20 7.78 -9.77
N VAL A 111 26.80 6.92 -8.84
CA VAL A 111 25.60 7.12 -8.03
C VAL A 111 25.88 8.12 -6.92
N LEU A 112 25.10 9.21 -6.88
CA LEU A 112 25.08 10.16 -5.77
C LEU A 112 24.18 9.63 -4.63
N ARG A 113 22.96 9.19 -4.98
CA ARG A 113 21.99 8.59 -4.03
C ARG A 113 20.99 7.72 -4.77
N SER A 114 20.39 6.76 -4.06
CA SER A 114 19.28 5.98 -4.60
C SER A 114 18.26 5.67 -3.51
N PHE A 115 16.99 5.59 -3.90
CA PHE A 115 15.88 5.28 -3.00
C PHE A 115 14.77 4.55 -3.74
N PHE A 116 13.83 3.97 -2.98
CA PHE A 116 12.75 3.18 -3.52
C PHE A 116 11.40 3.86 -3.30
N VAL A 117 10.58 3.92 -4.34
CA VAL A 117 9.25 4.54 -4.31
C VAL A 117 8.19 3.50 -4.63
N PRO A 118 7.49 2.98 -3.62
CA PRO A 118 6.33 2.13 -3.84
C PRO A 118 5.20 2.93 -4.48
N LYS A 119 4.67 2.42 -5.61
CA LYS A 119 3.55 3.04 -6.32
C LYS A 119 2.37 2.08 -6.42
N LEU A 120 1.18 2.65 -6.52
CA LEU A 120 -0.10 1.94 -6.67
C LEU A 120 -1.17 2.93 -7.14
N CYS A 121 -2.42 2.46 -7.32
CA CYS A 121 -3.53 3.37 -7.58
C CYS A 121 -3.71 4.37 -6.41
N ASN A 122 -3.76 5.65 -6.73
CA ASN A 122 -3.86 6.72 -5.74
C ASN A 122 -5.24 6.86 -5.09
N GLN A 123 -6.24 6.07 -5.51
CA GLN A 123 -7.60 6.10 -4.94
C GLN A 123 -8.14 7.54 -4.80
N CYS A 124 -8.01 8.32 -5.87
CA CYS A 124 -8.31 9.75 -5.93
C CYS A 124 -9.72 10.07 -5.42
N ALA A 125 -9.89 11.22 -4.75
CA ALA A 125 -11.22 11.73 -4.39
C ALA A 125 -11.96 12.27 -5.63
N HIS A 126 -11.21 12.91 -6.57
CA HIS A 126 -11.70 13.31 -7.88
C HIS A 126 -11.10 12.40 -8.98
N PRO A 127 -11.61 11.15 -9.16
CA PRO A 127 -10.98 10.17 -10.01
C PRO A 127 -11.34 10.37 -11.48
N PRO A 128 -10.44 10.83 -12.37
CA PRO A 128 -10.73 11.02 -13.78
C PRO A 128 -11.15 9.72 -14.47
N CYS A 129 -10.65 8.59 -13.99
CA CYS A 129 -11.01 7.28 -14.50
C CYS A 129 -12.47 6.86 -14.24
N VAL A 130 -13.15 7.45 -13.25
CA VAL A 130 -14.60 7.28 -13.03
C VAL A 130 -15.37 8.16 -14.01
N GLN A 131 -14.92 9.39 -14.18
CA GLN A 131 -15.59 10.37 -15.05
C GLN A 131 -15.68 9.92 -16.52
N VAL A 132 -14.61 9.27 -17.01
CA VAL A 132 -14.55 8.84 -18.43
C VAL A 132 -15.18 7.47 -18.70
N CYS A 133 -15.73 6.79 -17.68
CA CYS A 133 -16.27 5.45 -17.89
C CYS A 133 -17.67 5.50 -18.51
N PRO A 134 -17.85 5.09 -19.79
CA PRO A 134 -19.12 5.26 -20.49
C PRO A 134 -20.24 4.35 -19.95
N VAL A 135 -19.86 3.26 -19.29
CA VAL A 135 -20.81 2.25 -18.76
C VAL A 135 -20.90 2.27 -17.22
N GLY A 136 -20.25 3.24 -16.56
CA GLY A 136 -20.24 3.32 -15.10
C GLY A 136 -19.60 2.13 -14.39
N ALA A 137 -18.78 1.33 -15.08
CA ALA A 137 -18.11 0.17 -14.50
C ALA A 137 -17.04 0.57 -13.48
N THR A 138 -16.40 1.74 -13.63
CA THR A 138 -15.51 2.30 -12.63
C THR A 138 -16.28 3.27 -11.76
N PHE A 139 -16.26 3.08 -10.44
CA PHE A 139 -17.01 3.88 -9.48
C PHE A 139 -16.24 4.06 -8.18
N ALA A 140 -16.64 5.05 -7.39
CA ALA A 140 -16.14 5.23 -6.03
C ALA A 140 -17.18 4.72 -5.04
N THR A 141 -16.73 4.02 -4.00
CA THR A 141 -17.57 3.59 -2.87
C THR A 141 -17.77 4.75 -1.88
N GLU A 142 -18.67 4.60 -0.91
CA GLU A 142 -18.95 5.62 0.09
C GLU A 142 -17.75 5.92 1.00
N GLU A 143 -16.88 4.93 1.26
CA GLU A 143 -15.61 5.07 1.97
C GLU A 143 -14.46 5.57 1.07
N GLY A 144 -14.77 5.98 -0.14
CA GLY A 144 -13.84 6.59 -1.08
C GLY A 144 -12.91 5.61 -1.79
N VAL A 145 -13.17 4.32 -1.79
CA VAL A 145 -12.39 3.34 -2.55
C VAL A 145 -12.90 3.29 -3.99
N VAL A 146 -12.01 3.54 -4.95
CA VAL A 146 -12.36 3.43 -6.38
C VAL A 146 -12.25 1.97 -6.81
N LEU A 147 -13.32 1.42 -7.35
CA LEU A 147 -13.44 0.03 -7.79
C LEU A 147 -13.74 -0.07 -9.28
N VAL A 148 -13.71 -1.30 -9.80
CA VAL A 148 -14.14 -1.65 -11.15
C VAL A 148 -15.07 -2.85 -11.05
N ASP A 149 -16.28 -2.71 -11.57
CA ASP A 149 -17.19 -3.83 -11.78
C ASP A 149 -16.81 -4.53 -13.11
N SER A 150 -16.18 -5.69 -12.99
CA SER A 150 -15.74 -6.47 -14.16
C SER A 150 -16.89 -6.96 -15.03
N LYS A 151 -18.12 -7.13 -14.47
CA LYS A 151 -19.29 -7.56 -15.22
C LYS A 151 -19.85 -6.46 -16.12
N ARG A 152 -19.68 -5.19 -15.72
CA ARG A 152 -20.09 -4.03 -16.52
C ARG A 152 -18.99 -3.53 -17.46
N CYS A 153 -17.73 -3.87 -17.17
CA CYS A 153 -16.59 -3.34 -17.92
C CYS A 153 -16.54 -3.91 -19.34
N ILE A 154 -16.60 -3.05 -20.33
CA ILE A 154 -16.52 -3.41 -21.76
C ILE A 154 -15.09 -3.38 -22.32
N GLY A 155 -14.08 -3.12 -21.51
CA GLY A 155 -12.67 -3.12 -21.93
C GLY A 155 -12.24 -1.95 -22.83
N CYS A 156 -12.99 -0.85 -22.88
CA CYS A 156 -12.73 0.28 -23.80
C CYS A 156 -11.43 1.05 -23.53
N ARG A 157 -10.77 0.83 -22.38
CA ARG A 157 -9.47 1.39 -21.96
C ARG A 157 -9.45 2.91 -21.67
N TYR A 158 -10.55 3.65 -21.79
CA TYR A 158 -10.56 5.08 -21.51
C TYR A 158 -10.06 5.41 -20.11
N CYS A 159 -10.44 4.62 -19.10
CA CYS A 159 -9.97 4.79 -17.72
C CYS A 159 -8.47 4.49 -17.55
N ILE A 160 -7.85 3.70 -18.43
CA ILE A 160 -6.41 3.44 -18.46
C ILE A 160 -5.68 4.68 -18.97
N GLN A 161 -6.14 5.26 -20.07
CA GLN A 161 -5.58 6.48 -20.67
C GLN A 161 -5.78 7.71 -19.77
N ALA A 162 -6.94 7.81 -19.12
CA ALA A 162 -7.25 8.94 -18.22
C ALA A 162 -6.49 8.90 -16.89
N CYS A 163 -5.85 7.78 -16.54
CA CYS A 163 -5.11 7.67 -15.28
C CYS A 163 -3.73 8.34 -15.39
N PRO A 164 -3.47 9.48 -14.73
CA PRO A 164 -2.20 10.18 -14.87
C PRO A 164 -1.03 9.47 -14.16
N TYR A 165 -1.35 8.45 -13.37
CA TYR A 165 -0.39 7.68 -12.57
C TYR A 165 0.01 6.34 -13.20
N GLY A 166 -0.55 5.98 -14.36
CA GLY A 166 -0.30 4.68 -14.98
C GLY A 166 -0.75 3.47 -14.15
N ALA A 167 -1.65 3.67 -13.18
CA ALA A 167 -2.01 2.66 -12.18
C ALA A 167 -3.12 1.71 -12.64
N ARG A 168 -3.39 1.63 -13.94
CA ARG A 168 -4.43 0.77 -14.54
C ARG A 168 -3.88 0.02 -15.72
N TYR A 169 -4.34 -1.20 -15.90
CA TYR A 169 -4.03 -2.02 -17.05
C TYR A 169 -5.27 -2.80 -17.52
N LEU A 170 -5.21 -3.39 -18.70
CA LEU A 170 -6.21 -4.33 -19.18
C LEU A 170 -5.79 -5.73 -18.75
N HIS A 171 -6.63 -6.39 -17.97
CA HIS A 171 -6.37 -7.76 -17.54
C HIS A 171 -6.36 -8.71 -18.76
N PRO A 172 -5.32 -9.53 -18.93
CA PRO A 172 -5.13 -10.30 -20.19
C PRO A 172 -6.23 -11.36 -20.39
N GLU A 173 -6.71 -11.97 -19.31
CA GLU A 173 -7.72 -13.03 -19.39
C GLU A 173 -9.14 -12.46 -19.42
N THR A 174 -9.49 -11.60 -18.46
CA THR A 174 -10.86 -11.07 -18.33
C THR A 174 -11.18 -9.95 -19.32
N ARG A 175 -10.16 -9.36 -19.96
CA ARG A 175 -10.28 -8.22 -20.88
C ARG A 175 -10.96 -7.00 -20.27
N THR A 176 -10.96 -6.91 -18.97
CA THR A 176 -11.50 -5.78 -18.19
C THR A 176 -10.38 -4.92 -17.64
N ALA A 177 -10.67 -3.65 -17.32
CA ALA A 177 -9.70 -2.79 -16.65
C ALA A 177 -9.47 -3.25 -15.22
N ASP A 178 -8.20 -3.32 -14.82
CA ASP A 178 -7.82 -3.70 -13.47
C ASP A 178 -6.88 -2.68 -12.82
N LYS A 179 -6.85 -2.66 -11.49
CA LYS A 179 -6.03 -1.76 -10.67
C LYS A 179 -6.08 -2.14 -9.19
N CYS A 180 -5.25 -1.51 -8.36
CA CYS A 180 -5.32 -1.67 -6.90
C CYS A 180 -6.69 -1.26 -6.34
N THR A 181 -7.28 -2.11 -5.53
CA THR A 181 -8.57 -1.94 -4.84
C THR A 181 -8.42 -1.74 -3.33
N PHE A 182 -7.21 -1.47 -2.81
CA PHE A 182 -6.85 -1.56 -1.39
C PHE A 182 -7.19 -2.92 -0.75
N CYS A 183 -7.25 -3.98 -1.57
CA CYS A 183 -7.75 -5.30 -1.14
C CYS A 183 -9.14 -5.17 -0.47
N TYR A 184 -10.10 -4.61 -1.21
CA TYR A 184 -11.43 -4.26 -0.69
C TYR A 184 -12.11 -5.42 0.06
N HIS A 185 -11.96 -6.65 -0.44
CA HIS A 185 -12.46 -7.87 0.18
C HIS A 185 -11.85 -8.16 1.58
N ARG A 186 -10.69 -7.55 1.90
CA ARG A 186 -10.04 -7.65 3.23
C ARG A 186 -10.45 -6.48 4.13
N ILE A 187 -10.37 -5.25 3.62
CA ILE A 187 -10.59 -4.06 4.46
C ILE A 187 -12.01 -3.98 5.03
N VAL A 188 -13.03 -4.42 4.28
CA VAL A 188 -14.41 -4.51 4.78
C VAL A 188 -14.59 -5.52 5.90
N LYS A 189 -13.62 -6.42 6.09
CA LYS A 189 -13.55 -7.39 7.19
C LYS A 189 -12.64 -6.92 8.33
N GLY A 190 -12.15 -5.67 8.28
CA GLY A 190 -11.22 -5.12 9.25
C GLY A 190 -9.77 -5.62 9.11
N LEU A 191 -9.41 -6.29 8.01
CA LEU A 191 -8.07 -6.78 7.74
C LEU A 191 -7.24 -5.75 6.97
N LEU A 192 -5.93 -5.78 7.13
CA LEU A 192 -5.03 -4.92 6.36
C LEU A 192 -4.90 -5.41 4.91
N PRO A 193 -4.64 -4.51 3.94
CA PRO A 193 -4.22 -4.90 2.60
C PRO A 193 -2.98 -5.79 2.64
N ALA A 194 -2.91 -6.82 1.79
CA ALA A 194 -1.82 -7.80 1.79
C ALA A 194 -0.43 -7.16 1.68
N CYS A 195 -0.28 -6.13 0.82
CA CYS A 195 0.98 -5.41 0.65
C CYS A 195 1.42 -4.59 1.88
N VAL A 196 0.51 -4.27 2.79
CA VAL A 196 0.79 -3.60 4.07
C VAL A 196 1.21 -4.64 5.10
N GLU A 197 0.47 -5.74 5.18
CA GLU A 197 0.70 -6.81 6.15
C GLU A 197 2.08 -7.47 5.98
N VAL A 198 2.50 -7.70 4.72
CA VAL A 198 3.77 -8.36 4.41
C VAL A 198 4.99 -7.44 4.53
N CYS A 199 4.80 -6.10 4.66
CA CYS A 199 5.91 -5.16 4.63
C CYS A 199 6.79 -5.24 5.89
N PRO A 200 8.04 -5.76 5.80
CA PRO A 200 8.86 -6.01 6.98
C PRO A 200 9.31 -4.73 7.68
N THR A 201 9.51 -3.66 6.92
CA THR A 201 9.94 -2.36 7.43
C THR A 201 8.78 -1.42 7.78
N GLN A 202 7.54 -1.87 7.55
CA GLN A 202 6.34 -1.04 7.73
C GLN A 202 6.38 0.28 6.94
N ALA A 203 7.02 0.26 5.78
CA ALA A 203 7.04 1.40 4.87
C ALA A 203 5.65 1.74 4.30
N ARG A 204 4.70 0.78 4.32
CA ARG A 204 3.32 0.97 3.91
C ARG A 204 2.40 1.02 5.13
N ILE A 205 1.58 2.05 5.21
CA ILE A 205 0.70 2.33 6.35
C ILE A 205 -0.71 2.51 5.80
N PHE A 206 -1.62 1.61 6.14
CA PHE A 206 -3.03 1.72 5.76
C PHE A 206 -3.87 2.16 6.95
N GLY A 207 -4.93 2.93 6.69
CA GLY A 207 -5.83 3.35 7.74
C GLY A 207 -7.02 4.15 7.27
N ASP A 208 -7.90 4.39 8.22
CA ASP A 208 -9.08 5.24 8.06
C ASP A 208 -8.72 6.69 8.41
N LEU A 209 -8.94 7.61 7.48
CA LEU A 209 -8.69 9.04 7.65
C LEU A 209 -9.70 9.73 8.57
N ARG A 210 -10.88 9.13 8.80
CA ARG A 210 -11.87 9.65 9.75
C ARG A 210 -11.59 9.23 11.18
N SER A 211 -10.81 8.18 11.40
CA SER A 211 -10.48 7.70 12.74
C SER A 211 -9.22 8.37 13.29
N MET A 212 -9.36 9.13 14.38
CA MET A 212 -8.24 9.79 15.05
C MET A 212 -7.21 8.79 15.63
N ALA A 213 -7.65 7.56 15.95
CA ALA A 213 -6.78 6.49 16.42
C ALA A 213 -6.03 5.78 15.28
N SER A 214 -6.31 6.12 14.02
CA SER A 214 -5.68 5.49 12.86
C SER A 214 -4.18 5.77 12.79
N ARG A 215 -3.40 4.71 12.51
CA ARG A 215 -1.95 4.84 12.25
C ARG A 215 -1.67 5.77 11.08
N LEU A 216 -2.55 5.82 10.07
CA LEU A 216 -2.41 6.71 8.92
C LEU A 216 -2.58 8.18 9.33
N VAL A 217 -3.58 8.51 10.13
CA VAL A 217 -3.78 9.88 10.64
C VAL A 217 -2.59 10.34 11.45
N ARG A 218 -2.06 9.46 12.32
CA ARG A 218 -0.84 9.76 13.06
C ARG A 218 0.33 10.01 12.10
N PHE A 219 0.52 9.15 11.09
CA PHE A 219 1.57 9.29 10.10
C PHE A 219 1.50 10.62 9.35
N THR A 220 0.30 11.03 8.90
CA THR A 220 0.13 12.28 8.16
C THR A 220 0.34 13.54 9.02
N ARG A 221 0.20 13.43 10.36
CA ARG A 221 0.41 14.54 11.28
C ARG A 221 1.87 14.77 11.66
N ILE A 222 2.64 13.68 11.77
CA ILE A 222 4.04 13.76 12.25
C ILE A 222 5.05 13.92 11.11
N ASN A 223 4.65 13.69 9.86
CA ASN A 223 5.54 13.77 8.71
C ASN A 223 5.12 14.91 7.76
N ARG A 224 6.10 15.46 7.04
CA ARG A 224 5.83 16.28 5.87
C ARG A 224 5.31 15.39 4.76
N ILE A 225 4.06 15.61 4.37
CA ILE A 225 3.34 14.75 3.43
C ILE A 225 3.32 15.37 2.03
N HIS A 226 3.58 14.53 1.05
CA HIS A 226 3.47 14.82 -0.38
C HIS A 226 2.49 13.85 -1.04
N VAL A 227 1.95 14.27 -2.18
CA VAL A 227 1.16 13.43 -3.08
C VAL A 227 1.78 13.48 -4.48
N LEU A 228 1.57 12.45 -5.27
CA LEU A 228 2.04 12.44 -6.64
C LEU A 228 1.20 13.40 -7.50
N LYS A 229 1.86 14.19 -8.36
CA LYS A 229 1.25 15.11 -9.33
C LYS A 229 0.14 16.00 -8.74
N PRO A 230 0.43 16.80 -7.69
CA PRO A 230 -0.58 17.63 -7.00
C PRO A 230 -1.27 18.62 -7.92
N HIS A 231 -0.57 19.10 -8.95
CA HIS A 231 -1.09 20.07 -9.94
C HIS A 231 -2.26 19.53 -10.78
N LEU A 232 -2.51 18.21 -10.78
CA LEU A 232 -3.64 17.61 -11.52
C LEU A 232 -4.96 17.63 -10.73
N ASN A 233 -4.94 18.06 -9.49
CA ASN A 233 -6.12 18.26 -8.64
C ASN A 233 -7.06 17.04 -8.52
N THR A 234 -6.46 15.83 -8.57
CA THR A 234 -7.19 14.56 -8.45
C THR A 234 -7.42 14.13 -7.00
N GLU A 235 -6.83 14.85 -6.06
CA GLU A 235 -6.87 14.59 -4.60
C GLU A 235 -6.52 13.14 -4.25
N PRO A 236 -5.24 12.73 -4.42
CA PRO A 236 -4.78 11.39 -4.07
C PRO A 236 -4.97 11.07 -2.59
N LYS A 237 -5.38 9.83 -2.27
CA LYS A 237 -5.41 9.30 -0.90
C LYS A 237 -4.23 8.36 -0.61
N VAL A 238 -3.18 8.46 -1.41
CA VAL A 238 -1.86 7.86 -1.12
C VAL A 238 -0.89 8.98 -0.80
N TYR A 239 -0.37 8.95 0.42
CA TYR A 239 0.43 10.00 1.03
C TYR A 239 1.86 9.52 1.19
N TYR A 240 2.81 10.32 0.73
CA TYR A 240 4.23 9.99 0.78
C TYR A 240 4.94 10.86 1.81
N ALA A 241 5.66 10.26 2.74
CA ALA A 241 6.64 10.95 3.56
C ALA A 241 8.00 10.86 2.90
N GLN A 242 8.82 11.91 3.04
CA GLN A 242 10.18 12.00 2.50
C GLN A 242 10.26 11.83 0.98
N LEU A 243 9.20 12.26 0.26
CA LEU A 243 9.21 12.22 -1.20
C LEU A 243 10.23 13.20 -1.76
N ASP A 244 11.13 12.69 -2.58
CA ASP A 244 12.10 13.49 -3.32
C ASP A 244 11.44 14.26 -4.46
N GLY A 245 11.92 15.47 -4.74
CA GLY A 245 11.43 16.33 -5.83
C GLY A 245 11.61 15.74 -7.23
N GLU A 246 12.48 14.74 -7.39
CA GLU A 246 12.73 14.04 -8.64
C GLU A 246 11.67 12.98 -8.97
N VAL A 247 10.76 12.66 -8.02
CA VAL A 247 9.70 11.67 -8.24
C VAL A 247 8.55 12.31 -9.03
N ARG A 248 8.27 11.76 -10.21
CA ARG A 248 7.27 12.25 -11.18
C ARG A 248 6.08 11.29 -11.34
#